data_b9dc5d1e4aa7ed80edf0ec1d2060cede
#
_entry.id   b9dc5d1e4aa7ed80edf0ec1d2060cede
#
_cell.length_a   1.000
_cell.length_b   1.000
_cell.length_c   1.000
_cell.angle_alpha   90.00
_cell.angle_beta   90.00
_cell.angle_gamma   90.00
#
_symmetry.space_group_name_H-M   'P 1'
#
loop_
_entity.id
_entity.type
_entity.pdbx_description
1 polymer ?
#
loop_
_entity_poly.entity_id
_entity_poly.type
_entity_poly.pdbx_seq_one_letter_code
_entity_poly.pdbx_strand_id
1 'polypeptide(L)'
;YIAFRGTDDTLVGWKEDFNMSFLSPVPSQKDAVRYIDTTVQRSEGKLILGGHSKGGNLAVYASVFARPSVKKRIITVYNNDGPGFDSDFVKHPDYLAILPKIKSIVPYCSVVGMLLNHDGDYEVVKSSQSGLMQHDSMSWQVIGPDFETEQELSPKSKRLNTALSAWI
;
A
#
# COMPACT_ATOMS: atom_id res chain seq x y z
N TYR A 1 4.10 10.39 -12.77
CA TYR A 1 3.78 9.97 -11.39
C TYR A 1 2.27 9.91 -11.21
N ILE A 2 1.75 8.82 -10.60
CA ILE A 2 0.34 8.67 -10.26
C ILE A 2 0.24 8.38 -8.78
N ALA A 3 -0.43 9.27 -8.04
CA ALA A 3 -0.70 9.12 -6.62
C ALA A 3 -2.19 8.81 -6.41
N PHE A 4 -2.47 7.73 -5.70
CA PHE A 4 -3.82 7.39 -5.26
C PHE A 4 -4.06 7.98 -3.88
N ARG A 5 -5.15 8.71 -3.74
CA ARG A 5 -5.56 9.25 -2.44
C ARG A 5 -6.06 8.11 -1.54
N GLY A 6 -5.74 8.20 -0.26
CA GLY A 6 -6.29 7.32 0.79
C GLY A 6 -7.76 7.60 1.07
N THR A 7 -8.23 7.05 2.18
CA THR A 7 -9.61 7.22 2.67
C THR A 7 -9.92 8.68 2.91
N ASP A 8 -11.13 9.08 2.54
CA ASP A 8 -11.72 10.35 2.97
C ASP A 8 -12.48 10.19 4.31
N ASP A 9 -12.87 11.30 4.91
CA ASP A 9 -13.58 11.31 6.20
C ASP A 9 -15.09 10.96 6.06
N THR A 10 -15.48 10.28 4.98
CA THR A 10 -16.87 9.87 4.76
C THR A 10 -17.16 8.48 5.33
N LEU A 11 -18.41 8.25 5.75
CA LEU A 11 -18.88 6.92 6.18
C LEU A 11 -18.73 5.86 5.06
N VAL A 12 -18.82 6.29 3.80
CA VAL A 12 -18.63 5.40 2.65
C VAL A 12 -17.17 4.95 2.55
N GLY A 13 -16.21 5.87 2.73
CA GLY A 13 -14.78 5.57 2.76
C GLY A 13 -14.43 4.58 3.88
N TRP A 14 -14.88 4.84 5.09
CA TRP A 14 -14.69 3.94 6.24
C TRP A 14 -15.29 2.55 6.04
N LYS A 15 -16.51 2.49 5.48
CA LYS A 15 -17.15 1.20 5.15
C LYS A 15 -16.36 0.41 4.12
N GLU A 16 -15.81 1.09 3.12
CA GLU A 16 -15.02 0.43 2.09
C GLU A 16 -13.69 -0.08 2.64
N ASP A 17 -13.04 0.67 3.54
CA ASP A 17 -11.82 0.23 4.22
C ASP A 17 -12.07 -1.04 5.05
N PHE A 18 -13.18 -1.07 5.77
CA PHE A 18 -13.59 -2.27 6.50
C PHE A 18 -13.86 -3.44 5.54
N ASN A 19 -14.52 -3.18 4.43
CA ASN A 19 -14.81 -4.21 3.42
C ASN A 19 -13.54 -4.76 2.77
N MET A 20 -12.46 -3.98 2.61
CA MET A 20 -11.18 -4.47 2.07
C MET A 20 -10.60 -5.62 2.87
N SER A 21 -10.94 -5.75 4.15
CA SER A 21 -10.51 -6.87 4.99
C SER A 21 -11.24 -8.19 4.69
N PHE A 22 -12.37 -8.13 3.99
CA PHE A 22 -13.23 -9.31 3.76
C PHE A 22 -13.63 -9.49 2.29
N LEU A 23 -13.52 -8.46 1.48
CA LEU A 23 -13.94 -8.45 0.07
C LEU A 23 -12.80 -7.91 -0.80
N SER A 24 -12.43 -8.69 -1.80
CA SER A 24 -11.51 -8.25 -2.86
C SER A 24 -12.08 -8.76 -4.20
N PRO A 25 -12.20 -7.92 -5.20
CA PRO A 25 -11.91 -6.48 -5.22
C PRO A 25 -13.06 -5.60 -4.71
N VAL A 26 -12.72 -4.54 -3.97
CA VAL A 26 -13.66 -3.45 -3.65
C VAL A 26 -13.82 -2.48 -4.84
N PRO A 27 -14.90 -1.67 -4.87
CA PRO A 27 -15.14 -0.73 -5.97
C PRO A 27 -13.97 0.19 -6.28
N SER A 28 -13.33 0.79 -5.27
CA SER A 28 -12.20 1.69 -5.46
C SER A 28 -10.97 1.02 -6.09
N GLN A 29 -10.74 -0.26 -5.84
CA GLN A 29 -9.69 -1.02 -6.52
C GLN A 29 -9.95 -1.16 -8.02
N LYS A 30 -11.19 -1.45 -8.41
CA LYS A 30 -11.60 -1.51 -9.82
C LYS A 30 -11.48 -0.14 -10.50
N ASP A 31 -11.87 0.91 -9.80
CA ASP A 31 -11.78 2.29 -10.30
C ASP A 31 -10.31 2.73 -10.43
N ALA A 32 -9.43 2.31 -9.54
CA ALA A 32 -7.99 2.58 -9.64
C ALA A 32 -7.39 1.95 -10.92
N VAL A 33 -7.75 0.70 -11.25
CA VAL A 33 -7.34 0.05 -12.50
C VAL A 33 -7.89 0.81 -13.70
N ARG A 34 -9.19 1.12 -13.69
CA ARG A 34 -9.84 1.87 -14.77
C ARG A 34 -9.20 3.24 -14.97
N TYR A 35 -8.89 3.95 -13.89
CA TYR A 35 -8.24 5.25 -13.93
C TYR A 35 -6.88 5.18 -14.61
N ILE A 36 -6.00 4.26 -14.18
CA ILE A 36 -4.67 4.13 -14.78
C ILE A 36 -4.74 3.73 -16.24
N ASP A 37 -5.65 2.84 -16.60
CA ASP A 37 -5.80 2.35 -17.97
C ASP A 37 -6.36 3.40 -18.94
N THR A 38 -7.19 4.32 -18.44
CA THR A 38 -7.78 5.40 -19.25
C THR A 38 -6.91 6.65 -19.29
N THR A 39 -6.24 6.98 -18.17
CA THR A 39 -5.46 8.23 -18.03
C THR A 39 -4.06 8.09 -18.64
N VAL A 40 -3.44 6.91 -18.51
CA VAL A 40 -2.13 6.67 -19.09
C VAL A 40 -2.27 6.44 -20.58
N GLN A 41 -2.15 7.54 -21.31
CA GLN A 41 -2.17 7.49 -22.78
C GLN A 41 -0.95 6.74 -23.34
N ARG A 42 -0.95 6.51 -24.66
CA ARG A 42 0.14 5.84 -25.39
C ARG A 42 1.47 6.61 -25.40
N SER A 43 1.56 7.71 -24.64
CA SER A 43 2.79 8.48 -24.49
C SER A 43 3.92 7.60 -23.96
N GLU A 44 5.11 7.81 -24.44
CA GLU A 44 6.32 7.17 -23.92
C GLU A 44 6.62 7.69 -22.50
N GLY A 45 7.24 6.84 -21.70
CA GLY A 45 7.71 7.21 -20.37
C GLY A 45 7.47 6.13 -19.30
N LYS A 46 8.34 6.15 -18.30
CA LYS A 46 8.26 5.29 -17.13
C LYS A 46 7.17 5.80 -16.19
N LEU A 47 6.57 4.89 -15.43
CA LEU A 47 5.52 5.19 -14.46
C LEU A 47 5.99 4.84 -13.06
N ILE A 48 5.71 5.75 -12.14
CA ILE A 48 5.79 5.53 -10.70
C ILE A 48 4.38 5.69 -10.15
N LEU A 49 3.93 4.69 -9.41
CA LEU A 49 2.64 4.67 -8.72
C LEU A 49 2.88 4.78 -7.22
N GLY A 50 1.93 5.29 -6.49
CA GLY A 50 2.03 5.27 -5.04
C GLY A 50 0.82 5.85 -4.36
N GLY A 51 0.77 5.67 -3.05
CA GLY A 51 -0.24 6.21 -2.20
C GLY A 51 0.02 5.88 -0.74
N HIS A 52 -0.75 6.51 0.13
CA HIS A 52 -0.71 6.30 1.57
C HIS A 52 -2.00 5.61 2.02
N SER A 53 -1.90 4.72 3.01
CA SER A 53 -3.06 4.02 3.55
C SER A 53 -3.80 3.24 2.45
N LYS A 54 -5.10 3.34 2.35
CA LYS A 54 -5.90 2.78 1.23
C LYS A 54 -5.31 3.12 -0.14
N GLY A 55 -4.79 4.34 -0.33
CA GLY A 55 -4.15 4.76 -1.59
C GLY A 55 -2.93 3.90 -1.94
N GLY A 56 -2.16 3.44 -0.95
CA GLY A 56 -1.06 2.49 -1.13
C GLY A 56 -1.55 1.13 -1.66
N ASN A 57 -2.60 0.59 -1.04
CA ASN A 57 -3.25 -0.63 -1.52
C ASN A 57 -3.78 -0.47 -2.95
N LEU A 58 -4.46 0.66 -3.25
CA LEU A 58 -4.95 0.95 -4.60
C LEU A 58 -3.83 1.02 -5.64
N ALA A 59 -2.67 1.61 -5.29
CA ALA A 59 -1.51 1.69 -6.16
C ALA A 59 -0.97 0.28 -6.51
N VAL A 60 -0.86 -0.58 -5.50
CA VAL A 60 -0.45 -1.98 -5.71
C VAL A 60 -1.49 -2.71 -6.55
N TYR A 61 -2.78 -2.66 -6.19
CA TYR A 61 -3.85 -3.33 -6.92
C TYR A 61 -3.90 -2.90 -8.40
N ALA A 62 -3.83 -1.59 -8.65
CA ALA A 62 -3.82 -1.07 -10.02
C ALA A 62 -2.58 -1.51 -10.81
N SER A 63 -1.41 -1.63 -10.16
CA SER A 63 -0.20 -2.11 -10.82
C SER A 63 -0.29 -3.57 -11.27
N VAL A 64 -1.00 -4.40 -10.51
CA VAL A 64 -1.21 -5.83 -10.82
C VAL A 64 -2.18 -6.02 -11.97
N PHE A 65 -3.30 -5.30 -11.98
CA PHE A 65 -4.38 -5.53 -12.94
C PHE A 65 -4.48 -4.53 -14.10
N ALA A 66 -3.58 -3.54 -14.17
CA ALA A 66 -3.50 -2.66 -15.32
C ALA A 66 -3.21 -3.43 -16.62
N ARG A 67 -3.64 -2.89 -17.75
CA ARG A 67 -3.37 -3.48 -19.06
C ARG A 67 -1.86 -3.70 -19.29
N PRO A 68 -1.45 -4.71 -20.06
CA PRO A 68 -0.03 -5.06 -20.24
C PRO A 68 0.87 -3.91 -20.71
N SER A 69 0.35 -3.02 -21.55
CA SER A 69 1.10 -1.85 -22.05
C SER A 69 1.41 -0.82 -20.95
N VAL A 70 0.58 -0.73 -19.92
CA VAL A 70 0.80 0.10 -18.72
C VAL A 70 1.76 -0.59 -17.76
N LYS A 71 1.52 -1.87 -17.45
CA LYS A 71 2.38 -2.66 -16.53
C LYS A 71 3.85 -2.64 -16.94
N LYS A 72 4.16 -2.74 -18.23
CA LYS A 72 5.54 -2.69 -18.76
C LYS A 72 6.27 -1.39 -18.44
N ARG A 73 5.54 -0.31 -18.24
CA ARG A 73 6.08 1.03 -17.97
C ARG A 73 6.27 1.30 -16.48
N ILE A 74 5.63 0.53 -15.61
CA ILE A 74 5.74 0.69 -14.15
C ILE A 74 7.14 0.26 -13.72
N ILE A 75 7.86 1.20 -13.08
CA ILE A 75 9.20 0.98 -12.56
C ILE A 75 9.23 0.86 -11.04
N THR A 76 8.32 1.53 -10.36
CA THR A 76 8.21 1.51 -8.89
C THR A 76 6.76 1.72 -8.47
N VAL A 77 6.36 1.04 -7.39
CA VAL A 77 5.07 1.22 -6.71
C VAL A 77 5.34 1.46 -5.24
N TYR A 78 5.00 2.63 -4.72
CA TYR A 78 5.12 2.97 -3.30
C TYR A 78 3.83 2.64 -2.56
N ASN A 79 3.94 1.74 -1.57
CA ASN A 79 2.87 1.44 -0.64
C ASN A 79 3.24 2.01 0.74
N ASN A 80 2.74 3.19 1.06
CA ASN A 80 3.03 3.87 2.31
C ASN A 80 1.96 3.52 3.35
N ASP A 81 2.27 2.57 4.22
CA ASP A 81 1.43 2.07 5.32
C ASP A 81 0.00 1.68 4.86
N GLY A 82 -0.13 1.16 3.63
CA GLY A 82 -1.37 0.63 3.12
C GLY A 82 -1.57 -0.83 3.52
N PRO A 83 -2.82 -1.27 3.75
CA PRO A 83 -3.11 -2.66 4.08
C PRO A 83 -2.70 -3.61 2.95
N GLY A 84 -2.38 -4.84 3.32
CA GLY A 84 -2.07 -5.92 2.39
C GLY A 84 -3.31 -6.46 1.65
N PHE A 85 -3.22 -7.73 1.26
CA PHE A 85 -4.23 -8.38 0.42
C PHE A 85 -4.60 -9.75 0.97
N ASP A 86 -5.65 -10.34 0.44
CA ASP A 86 -6.02 -11.72 0.73
C ASP A 86 -4.97 -12.71 0.20
N SER A 87 -5.06 -13.96 0.69
CA SER A 87 -4.09 -15.01 0.37
C SER A 87 -4.08 -15.44 -1.10
N ASP A 88 -5.15 -15.21 -1.84
CA ASP A 88 -5.23 -15.57 -3.25
C ASP A 88 -4.61 -14.48 -4.12
N PHE A 89 -4.78 -13.22 -3.73
CA PHE A 89 -4.14 -12.09 -4.41
C PHE A 89 -2.61 -12.19 -4.35
N VAL A 90 -2.04 -12.44 -3.17
CA VAL A 90 -0.56 -12.51 -3.03
C VAL A 90 0.07 -13.70 -3.76
N LYS A 91 -0.71 -14.71 -4.11
CA LYS A 91 -0.29 -15.83 -4.94
C LYS A 91 -0.51 -15.60 -6.45
N HIS A 92 -1.18 -14.51 -6.82
CA HIS A 92 -1.49 -14.23 -8.21
C HIS A 92 -0.20 -14.00 -9.03
N PRO A 93 -0.04 -14.63 -10.21
CA PRO A 93 1.19 -14.51 -11.01
C PRO A 93 1.57 -13.07 -11.35
N ASP A 94 0.59 -12.21 -11.64
CA ASP A 94 0.83 -10.79 -11.91
C ASP A 94 1.28 -10.00 -10.68
N TYR A 95 0.83 -10.37 -9.47
CA TYR A 95 1.34 -9.79 -8.23
C TYR A 95 2.81 -10.19 -8.03
N LEU A 96 3.13 -11.46 -8.15
CA LEU A 96 4.51 -11.95 -8.03
C LEU A 96 5.45 -11.30 -9.05
N ALA A 97 4.95 -11.02 -10.25
CA ALA A 97 5.73 -10.32 -11.29
C ALA A 97 6.00 -8.84 -10.98
N ILE A 98 5.09 -8.17 -10.26
CA ILE A 98 5.26 -6.75 -9.88
C ILE A 98 5.95 -6.59 -8.53
N LEU A 99 5.95 -7.61 -7.68
CA LEU A 99 6.47 -7.59 -6.31
C LEU A 99 7.87 -6.97 -6.19
N PRO A 100 8.85 -7.26 -7.07
CA PRO A 100 10.18 -6.63 -6.99
C PRO A 100 10.20 -5.11 -7.21
N LYS A 101 9.08 -4.54 -7.68
CA LYS A 101 8.93 -3.10 -7.91
C LYS A 101 8.15 -2.41 -6.79
N ILE A 102 7.57 -3.17 -5.87
CA ILE A 102 6.83 -2.64 -4.73
C ILE A 102 7.84 -2.22 -3.65
N LYS A 103 7.70 -1.00 -3.19
CA LYS A 103 8.40 -0.46 -2.02
C LYS A 103 7.37 -0.18 -0.93
N SER A 104 7.35 -1.03 0.07
CA SER A 104 6.49 -0.86 1.24
C SER A 104 7.24 -0.07 2.30
N ILE A 105 6.63 1.01 2.78
CA ILE A 105 7.18 1.88 3.83
C ILE A 105 6.14 1.93 4.94
N VAL A 106 6.56 1.60 6.16
CA VAL A 106 5.67 1.52 7.32
C VAL A 106 6.28 2.25 8.52
N PRO A 107 5.50 2.91 9.38
CA PRO A 107 6.04 3.52 10.59
C PRO A 107 6.38 2.47 11.65
N TYR A 108 7.23 2.81 12.60
CA TYR A 108 7.70 1.92 13.68
C TYR A 108 6.57 1.22 14.45
N CYS A 109 5.46 1.90 14.68
CA CYS A 109 4.26 1.34 15.29
C CYS A 109 3.13 1.09 14.26
N SER A 110 3.47 0.64 13.05
CA SER A 110 2.45 0.34 12.04
C SER A 110 1.45 -0.68 12.55
N VAL A 111 0.18 -0.41 12.24
CA VAL A 111 -0.96 -1.31 12.43
C VAL A 111 -1.65 -1.52 11.10
N VAL A 112 -1.99 -0.44 10.40
CA VAL A 112 -2.73 -0.50 9.13
C VAL A 112 -1.92 -1.21 8.06
N GLY A 113 -0.66 -0.81 7.88
CA GLY A 113 0.25 -1.40 6.91
C GLY A 113 0.58 -2.87 7.19
N MET A 114 0.21 -3.36 8.36
CA MET A 114 0.46 -4.75 8.75
C MET A 114 -0.82 -5.60 8.74
N LEU A 115 -1.94 -5.05 8.28
CA LEU A 115 -3.18 -5.82 8.09
C LEU A 115 -3.09 -6.67 6.83
N LEU A 116 -3.63 -7.88 6.88
CA LEU A 116 -3.65 -8.85 5.79
C LEU A 116 -2.24 -9.35 5.38
N ASN A 117 -2.13 -10.00 4.22
CA ASN A 117 -0.88 -10.58 3.78
C ASN A 117 -0.01 -9.57 3.04
N HIS A 118 1.27 -9.57 3.37
CA HIS A 118 2.31 -8.83 2.70
C HIS A 118 3.42 -9.79 2.31
N ASP A 119 3.72 -9.88 1.02
CA ASP A 119 4.92 -10.52 0.55
C ASP A 119 5.95 -9.44 0.20
N GLY A 120 7.21 -9.69 0.53
CA GLY A 120 8.32 -8.77 0.29
C GLY A 120 8.76 -7.99 1.52
N ASP A 121 9.86 -7.29 1.33
CA ASP A 121 10.47 -6.47 2.37
C ASP A 121 9.75 -5.14 2.54
N TYR A 122 9.83 -4.59 3.75
CA TYR A 122 9.36 -3.24 4.05
C TYR A 122 10.43 -2.44 4.78
N GLU A 123 10.42 -1.16 4.54
CA GLU A 123 11.25 -0.19 5.25
C GLU A 123 10.48 0.39 6.43
N VAL A 124 11.09 0.37 7.62
CA VAL A 124 10.49 0.92 8.84
C VAL A 124 10.98 2.34 9.05
N VAL A 125 10.07 3.29 9.16
CA VAL A 125 10.41 4.70 9.35
C VAL A 125 10.05 5.21 10.74
N LYS A 126 10.83 6.18 11.23
CA LYS A 126 10.56 6.88 12.47
C LYS A 126 9.42 7.88 12.29
N SER A 127 8.68 8.11 13.36
CA SER A 127 7.63 9.10 13.42
C SER A 127 7.78 9.96 14.68
N SER A 128 7.40 11.21 14.58
CA SER A 128 7.29 12.12 15.73
C SER A 128 6.06 11.85 16.61
N GLN A 129 5.11 11.05 16.10
CA GLN A 129 3.89 10.64 16.81
C GLN A 129 4.10 9.29 17.50
N SER A 130 3.07 8.83 18.24
CA SER A 130 3.07 7.57 18.97
C SER A 130 1.87 6.68 18.63
N GLY A 131 2.05 5.36 18.74
CA GLY A 131 0.99 4.38 18.53
C GLY A 131 0.34 4.52 17.13
N LEU A 132 -0.99 4.45 17.09
CA LEU A 132 -1.76 4.56 15.84
C LEU A 132 -1.61 5.89 15.11
N MET A 133 -1.26 6.97 15.82
CA MET A 133 -1.06 8.28 15.21
C MET A 133 0.16 8.32 14.29
N GLN A 134 1.06 7.33 14.38
CA GLN A 134 2.16 7.17 13.43
C GLN A 134 1.69 6.82 12.01
N HIS A 135 0.43 6.40 11.85
CA HIS A 135 -0.17 6.21 10.53
C HIS A 135 -0.21 7.49 9.69
N ASP A 136 -0.25 8.66 10.32
CA ASP A 136 -0.12 9.94 9.62
C ASP A 136 1.28 10.09 9.02
N SER A 137 1.38 9.97 7.71
CA SER A 137 2.64 10.08 6.96
C SER A 137 3.32 11.44 7.10
N MET A 138 2.59 12.50 7.47
CA MET A 138 3.17 13.82 7.72
C MET A 138 3.96 13.87 9.03
N SER A 139 3.82 12.86 9.89
CA SER A 139 4.59 12.71 11.12
C SER A 139 5.91 11.94 10.94
N TRP A 140 6.15 11.37 9.75
CA TRP A 140 7.34 10.58 9.48
C TRP A 140 8.58 11.47 9.39
N GLN A 141 9.64 11.03 10.06
CA GLN A 141 10.86 11.83 10.16
C GLN A 141 11.71 11.65 8.90
N VAL A 142 12.27 12.78 8.45
CA VAL A 142 13.13 12.81 7.26
C VAL A 142 14.53 13.30 7.64
N ILE A 143 15.53 12.77 6.96
CA ILE A 143 16.93 13.18 7.08
C ILE A 143 17.51 13.39 5.67
N GLY A 144 17.76 14.64 5.31
CA GLY A 144 18.14 14.97 3.93
C GLY A 144 17.01 14.59 2.93
N PRO A 145 17.32 13.82 1.89
CA PRO A 145 16.33 13.39 0.90
C PRO A 145 15.57 12.10 1.27
N ASP A 146 15.90 11.46 2.39
CA ASP A 146 15.41 10.14 2.77
C ASP A 146 14.65 10.17 4.09
N PHE A 147 13.94 9.08 4.41
CA PHE A 147 13.34 8.89 5.71
C PHE A 147 14.39 8.48 6.75
N GLU A 148 14.20 8.91 7.99
CA GLU A 148 14.92 8.35 9.13
C GLU A 148 14.33 6.98 9.47
N THR A 149 15.15 5.92 9.39
CA THR A 149 14.69 4.53 9.48
C THR A 149 14.96 3.90 10.84
N GLU A 150 14.21 2.85 11.13
CA GLU A 150 14.42 1.88 12.22
C GLU A 150 14.78 0.52 11.64
N GLN A 151 15.46 -0.31 12.43
CA GLN A 151 15.86 -1.64 11.96
C GLN A 151 14.66 -2.60 11.84
N GLU A 152 13.66 -2.44 12.70
CA GLU A 152 12.48 -3.32 12.75
C GLU A 152 11.27 -2.63 13.38
N LEU A 153 10.09 -3.23 13.18
CA LEU A 153 8.86 -2.80 13.83
C LEU A 153 8.92 -2.91 15.35
N SER A 154 8.14 -2.08 16.05
CA SER A 154 8.01 -2.15 17.50
C SER A 154 7.55 -3.54 17.97
N PRO A 155 7.97 -4.00 19.16
CA PRO A 155 7.50 -5.27 19.71
C PRO A 155 5.97 -5.33 19.86
N LYS A 156 5.33 -4.19 20.11
CA LYS A 156 3.87 -4.08 20.20
C LYS A 156 3.21 -4.29 18.83
N SER A 157 3.75 -3.69 17.78
CA SER A 157 3.28 -3.85 16.40
C SER A 157 3.41 -5.31 15.96
N LYS A 158 4.55 -5.93 16.20
CA LYS A 158 4.79 -7.35 15.90
C LYS A 158 3.78 -8.27 16.59
N ARG A 159 3.52 -8.06 17.90
CA ARG A 159 2.53 -8.85 18.66
C ARG A 159 1.12 -8.69 18.13
N LEU A 160 0.71 -7.46 17.84
CA LEU A 160 -0.62 -7.18 17.29
C LEU A 160 -0.79 -7.84 15.92
N ASN A 161 0.22 -7.78 15.09
CA ASN A 161 0.25 -8.41 13.78
C ASN A 161 0.06 -9.93 13.87
N THR A 162 0.83 -10.58 14.74
CA THR A 162 0.69 -12.03 14.98
C THR A 162 -0.72 -12.37 15.45
N ALA A 163 -1.31 -11.56 16.33
CA ALA A 163 -2.68 -11.78 16.82
C ALA A 163 -3.72 -11.62 15.71
N LEU A 164 -3.59 -10.57 14.86
CA LEU A 164 -4.52 -10.33 13.75
C LEU A 164 -4.42 -11.43 12.68
N SER A 165 -3.22 -11.88 12.34
CA SER A 165 -3.01 -12.96 11.36
C SER A 165 -3.58 -14.30 11.82
N ALA A 166 -3.80 -14.49 13.11
CA ALA A 166 -4.44 -15.69 13.66
C ALA A 166 -5.99 -15.67 13.57
N TRP A 167 -6.58 -14.53 13.21
CA TRP A 167 -8.03 -14.31 13.10
C TRP A 167 -8.52 -14.28 11.64
N ILE A 168 -7.62 -14.21 10.68
CA ILE A 168 -7.86 -14.20 9.23
C ILE A 168 -7.46 -15.54 8.63
#